data_cc41838c2fa0a831c4056f00388bbd2c
#
_entry.id   cc41838c2fa0a831c4056f00388bbd2c
#
_cell.length_a   1.000
_cell.length_b   1.000
_cell.length_c   1.000
_cell.angle_alpha   90.00
_cell.angle_beta   90.00
_cell.angle_gamma   90.00
#
_symmetry.space_group_name_H-M   'P 1'
#
loop_
_entity.id
_entity.type
_entity.pdbx_description
1 polymer ?
#
loop_
_entity_poly.entity_id
_entity_poly.type
_entity_poly.pdbx_seq_one_letter_code
_entity_poly.pdbx_strand_id
1 'polypeptide(L)'
;MPLARQSLRVRLTAVSALVVAIGLALAGIVLVAALDRSLLASLDESARQRGGDIAALVDTGRLADPLPTFGSAVAQVLDEQGRVLAATPGGDRLVALLEPAELSAAQAGDAVTLAGARLGDSDPYHVVAVPAGSSADPQTVLVAVPVADQQRTVALVRGAVAIGGVVATAALAVLSWFIVGSALRPVEALRRGAAEISGSQESRRLPDPGTDDEIGRL
;
A
#
# COMPACT_ATOMS: atom_id res chain seq x y z
N MET A 1 23.13 -14.92 27.39
CA MET A 1 23.05 -14.15 26.12
C MET A 1 24.47 -13.90 25.62
N PRO A 2 24.95 -14.53 24.52
CA PRO A 2 26.34 -14.50 24.08
C PRO A 2 26.60 -13.44 22.99
N LEU A 3 26.27 -12.16 23.23
CA LEU A 3 26.55 -11.08 22.27
C LEU A 3 27.92 -10.41 22.47
N ALA A 4 28.70 -10.80 23.49
CA ALA A 4 29.91 -10.11 23.90
C ALA A 4 31.19 -10.52 23.10
N ARG A 5 31.13 -11.47 22.13
CA ARG A 5 32.30 -11.94 21.34
C ARG A 5 32.14 -11.74 19.83
N GLN A 6 31.12 -11.05 19.36
CA GLN A 6 31.01 -10.77 17.92
C GLN A 6 32.02 -9.68 17.53
N SER A 7 32.74 -9.88 16.40
CA SER A 7 33.64 -8.87 15.88
C SER A 7 32.93 -7.56 15.64
N LEU A 8 33.60 -6.43 15.88
CA LEU A 8 33.03 -5.06 15.67
C LEU A 8 32.37 -4.92 14.29
N ARG A 9 32.94 -5.61 13.30
CA ARG A 9 32.43 -5.69 11.92
C ARG A 9 31.00 -6.26 11.86
N VAL A 10 30.74 -7.39 12.53
CA VAL A 10 29.39 -8.03 12.54
C VAL A 10 28.39 -7.11 13.21
N ARG A 11 28.74 -6.51 14.34
CA ARG A 11 27.86 -5.60 15.07
C ARG A 11 27.51 -4.36 14.25
N LEU A 12 28.49 -3.76 13.59
CA LEU A 12 28.27 -2.55 12.77
C LEU A 12 27.39 -2.87 11.56
N THR A 13 27.67 -3.98 10.84
CA THR A 13 26.86 -4.41 9.70
C THR A 13 25.44 -4.76 10.12
N ALA A 14 25.26 -5.44 11.25
CA ALA A 14 23.93 -5.79 11.75
C ALA A 14 23.08 -4.55 12.12
N VAL A 15 23.71 -3.57 12.80
CA VAL A 15 23.01 -2.32 13.15
C VAL A 15 22.64 -1.53 11.88
N SER A 16 23.57 -1.39 10.93
CA SER A 16 23.28 -0.70 9.66
C SER A 16 22.17 -1.40 8.87
N ALA A 17 22.20 -2.73 8.76
CA ALA A 17 21.18 -3.50 8.08
C ALA A 17 19.81 -3.36 8.77
N LEU A 18 19.79 -3.36 10.11
CA LEU A 18 18.55 -3.17 10.87
C LEU A 18 17.94 -1.78 10.65
N VAL A 19 18.75 -0.73 10.70
CA VAL A 19 18.28 0.65 10.45
C VAL A 19 17.70 0.78 9.05
N VAL A 20 18.38 0.24 8.03
CA VAL A 20 17.90 0.24 6.65
C VAL A 20 16.61 -0.58 6.50
N ALA A 21 16.54 -1.76 7.13
CA ALA A 21 15.36 -2.60 7.09
C ALA A 21 14.13 -1.89 7.69
N ILE A 22 14.30 -1.22 8.83
CA ILE A 22 13.23 -0.43 9.46
C ILE A 22 12.82 0.74 8.54
N GLY A 23 13.77 1.46 7.97
CA GLY A 23 13.49 2.56 7.05
C GLY A 23 12.69 2.12 5.82
N LEU A 24 13.12 1.00 5.18
CA LEU A 24 12.42 0.43 4.03
C LEU A 24 11.04 -0.11 4.39
N ALA A 25 10.88 -0.74 5.57
CA ALA A 25 9.60 -1.23 6.04
C ALA A 25 8.61 -0.07 6.26
N LEU A 26 9.04 1.00 6.93
CA LEU A 26 8.21 2.20 7.13
C LEU A 26 7.84 2.86 5.81
N ALA A 27 8.79 3.04 4.90
CA ALA A 27 8.54 3.59 3.58
C ALA A 27 7.54 2.72 2.78
N GLY A 28 7.69 1.40 2.84
CA GLY A 28 6.79 0.45 2.20
C GLY A 28 5.36 0.51 2.77
N ILE A 29 5.21 0.61 4.09
CA ILE A 29 3.90 0.75 4.74
C ILE A 29 3.23 2.06 4.30
N VAL A 30 3.97 3.18 4.31
CA VAL A 30 3.44 4.48 3.88
C VAL A 30 3.03 4.45 2.41
N LEU A 31 3.86 3.85 1.54
CA LEU A 31 3.57 3.73 0.11
C LEU A 31 2.29 2.93 -0.14
N VAL A 32 2.16 1.75 0.48
CA VAL A 32 0.97 0.90 0.34
C VAL A 32 -0.28 1.61 0.87
N ALA A 33 -0.19 2.26 2.04
CA ALA A 33 -1.30 3.00 2.60
C ALA A 33 -1.72 4.21 1.73
N ALA A 34 -0.76 4.90 1.11
CA ALA A 34 -1.05 5.99 0.18
C ALA A 34 -1.74 5.48 -1.09
N LEU A 35 -1.26 4.33 -1.62
CA LEU A 35 -1.86 3.69 -2.79
C LEU A 35 -3.30 3.24 -2.51
N ASP A 36 -3.55 2.57 -1.38
CA ASP A 36 -4.89 2.14 -0.97
C ASP A 36 -5.87 3.33 -0.91
N ARG A 37 -5.45 4.45 -0.28
CA ARG A 37 -6.27 5.66 -0.19
C ARG A 37 -6.54 6.28 -1.56
N SER A 38 -5.52 6.36 -2.42
CA SER A 38 -5.65 6.95 -3.76
C SER A 38 -6.58 6.12 -4.65
N LEU A 39 -6.50 4.79 -4.56
CA LEU A 39 -7.36 3.89 -5.33
C LEU A 39 -8.81 3.96 -4.87
N LEU A 40 -9.07 3.97 -3.55
CA LEU A 40 -10.41 4.13 -3.01
C LEU A 40 -11.03 5.49 -3.40
N ALA A 41 -10.28 6.57 -3.32
CA ALA A 41 -10.72 7.89 -3.74
C ALA A 41 -11.05 7.95 -5.25
N SER A 42 -10.26 7.29 -6.08
CA SER A 42 -10.52 7.19 -7.53
C SER A 42 -11.77 6.38 -7.85
N LEU A 43 -12.05 5.30 -7.08
CA LEU A 43 -13.30 4.54 -7.19
C LEU A 43 -14.50 5.37 -6.85
N ASP A 44 -14.42 6.04 -5.72
CA ASP A 44 -15.47 6.86 -5.18
C ASP A 44 -15.83 7.98 -6.17
N GLU A 45 -14.83 8.67 -6.72
CA GLU A 45 -15.03 9.69 -7.75
C GLU A 45 -15.65 9.11 -9.03
N SER A 46 -15.15 7.98 -9.51
CA SER A 46 -15.69 7.30 -10.69
C SER A 46 -17.13 6.83 -10.47
N ALA A 47 -17.44 6.31 -9.27
CA ALA A 47 -18.79 5.89 -8.92
C ALA A 47 -19.75 7.09 -8.81
N ARG A 48 -19.31 8.21 -8.19
CA ARG A 48 -20.11 9.45 -8.14
C ARG A 48 -20.37 10.03 -9.52
N GLN A 49 -19.36 10.04 -10.39
CA GLN A 49 -19.53 10.55 -11.76
C GLN A 49 -20.58 9.73 -12.51
N ARG A 50 -20.51 8.39 -12.46
CA ARG A 50 -21.53 7.51 -13.05
C ARG A 50 -22.90 7.70 -12.44
N GLY A 51 -22.96 7.85 -11.12
CA GLY A 51 -24.19 8.17 -10.40
C GLY A 51 -24.79 9.50 -10.86
N GLY A 52 -23.95 10.52 -11.05
CA GLY A 52 -24.36 11.84 -11.59
C GLY A 52 -24.92 11.75 -13.01
N ASP A 53 -24.33 10.93 -13.87
CA ASP A 53 -24.84 10.70 -15.23
C ASP A 53 -26.25 10.07 -15.21
N ILE A 54 -26.48 9.10 -14.31
CA ILE A 54 -27.80 8.49 -14.11
C ILE A 54 -28.78 9.51 -13.49
N ALA A 55 -28.34 10.28 -12.48
CA ALA A 55 -29.13 11.32 -11.85
C ALA A 55 -29.63 12.34 -12.87
N ALA A 56 -28.81 12.77 -13.82
CA ALA A 56 -29.17 13.66 -14.90
C ALA A 56 -30.26 13.04 -15.83
N LEU A 57 -30.28 11.72 -16.03
CA LEU A 57 -31.36 11.04 -16.75
C LEU A 57 -32.67 11.03 -15.95
N VAL A 58 -32.58 10.81 -14.63
CA VAL A 58 -33.70 10.92 -13.70
C VAL A 58 -34.33 12.32 -13.76
N ASP A 59 -33.51 13.37 -13.60
CA ASP A 59 -33.92 14.77 -13.54
C ASP A 59 -34.57 15.22 -14.85
N THR A 60 -34.19 14.64 -15.98
CA THR A 60 -34.75 14.93 -17.30
C THR A 60 -35.96 14.05 -17.65
N GLY A 61 -36.42 13.17 -16.76
CA GLY A 61 -37.49 12.23 -16.99
C GLY A 61 -37.22 11.19 -18.08
N ARG A 62 -35.94 10.90 -18.33
CA ARG A 62 -35.47 9.93 -19.34
C ARG A 62 -34.91 8.64 -18.71
N LEU A 63 -35.39 8.32 -17.51
CA LEU A 63 -34.96 7.10 -16.84
C LEU A 63 -35.34 5.88 -17.68
N ALA A 64 -34.35 5.16 -18.14
CA ALA A 64 -34.53 3.88 -18.84
C ALA A 64 -34.59 2.74 -17.82
N ASP A 65 -35.44 1.76 -18.07
CA ASP A 65 -35.48 0.51 -17.33
C ASP A 65 -35.47 -0.67 -18.32
N PRO A 66 -34.36 -1.46 -18.39
CA PRO A 66 -33.18 -1.42 -17.52
C PRO A 66 -32.29 -0.20 -17.75
N LEU A 67 -31.53 0.16 -16.68
CA LEU A 67 -30.49 1.19 -16.76
C LEU A 67 -29.35 0.74 -17.70
N PRO A 68 -28.65 1.69 -18.33
CA PRO A 68 -27.47 1.36 -19.12
C PRO A 68 -26.39 0.71 -18.26
N THR A 69 -25.67 -0.26 -18.83
CA THR A 69 -24.59 -0.95 -18.15
C THR A 69 -23.28 -0.14 -18.22
N PHE A 70 -22.60 -0.04 -17.10
CA PHE A 70 -21.29 0.64 -16.97
C PHE A 70 -20.20 -0.37 -16.55
N GLY A 71 -19.82 -1.26 -17.46
CA GLY A 71 -18.88 -2.34 -17.16
C GLY A 71 -19.47 -3.33 -16.14
N SER A 72 -18.72 -3.59 -15.06
CA SER A 72 -19.14 -4.50 -13.97
C SER A 72 -19.88 -3.78 -12.83
N ALA A 73 -20.13 -2.47 -12.94
CA ALA A 73 -20.85 -1.73 -11.93
C ALA A 73 -22.35 -2.06 -11.99
N VAL A 74 -22.96 -2.19 -10.81
CA VAL A 74 -24.39 -2.35 -10.64
C VAL A 74 -24.97 -1.04 -10.14
N ALA A 75 -26.05 -0.57 -10.76
CA ALA A 75 -26.74 0.65 -10.32
C ALA A 75 -28.22 0.38 -10.09
N GLN A 76 -28.76 1.09 -9.11
CA GLN A 76 -30.21 1.14 -8.81
C GLN A 76 -30.64 2.58 -8.59
N VAL A 77 -31.85 2.91 -8.99
CA VAL A 77 -32.53 4.15 -8.64
C VAL A 77 -33.62 3.82 -7.65
N LEU A 78 -33.62 4.47 -6.51
CA LEU A 78 -34.58 4.29 -5.43
C LEU A 78 -35.46 5.54 -5.27
N ASP A 79 -36.73 5.32 -4.90
CA ASP A 79 -37.60 6.39 -4.43
C ASP A 79 -37.35 6.76 -2.96
N GLU A 80 -38.05 7.75 -2.43
CA GLU A 80 -37.97 8.20 -1.04
C GLU A 80 -38.27 7.07 -0.03
N GLN A 81 -39.06 6.08 -0.40
CA GLN A 81 -39.40 4.92 0.43
C GLN A 81 -38.42 3.77 0.30
N GLY A 82 -37.36 3.93 -0.50
CA GLY A 82 -36.33 2.91 -0.72
C GLY A 82 -36.78 1.80 -1.70
N ARG A 83 -37.83 2.01 -2.49
CA ARG A 83 -38.25 1.05 -3.51
C ARG A 83 -37.47 1.27 -4.78
N VAL A 84 -37.15 0.17 -5.46
CA VAL A 84 -36.35 0.20 -6.71
C VAL A 84 -37.27 0.66 -7.86
N LEU A 85 -36.93 1.78 -8.49
CA LEU A 85 -37.58 2.31 -9.68
C LEU A 85 -36.99 1.78 -10.96
N ALA A 86 -35.66 1.64 -11.00
CA ALA A 86 -34.90 1.10 -12.12
C ALA A 86 -33.59 0.46 -11.64
N ALA A 87 -33.11 -0.53 -12.38
CA ALA A 87 -31.84 -1.20 -12.08
C ALA A 87 -31.07 -1.56 -13.37
N THR A 88 -29.76 -1.71 -13.25
CA THR A 88 -28.96 -2.34 -14.30
C THR A 88 -29.28 -3.85 -14.38
N PRO A 89 -29.01 -4.52 -15.51
CA PRO A 89 -29.30 -5.95 -15.69
C PRO A 89 -28.70 -6.89 -14.62
N GLY A 90 -27.64 -6.47 -13.93
CA GLY A 90 -27.03 -7.23 -12.83
C GLY A 90 -27.59 -6.91 -11.43
N GLY A 91 -28.48 -5.92 -11.33
CA GLY A 91 -29.09 -5.50 -10.05
C GLY A 91 -30.44 -6.15 -9.82
N ASP A 92 -30.80 -6.37 -8.56
CA ASP A 92 -32.15 -6.81 -8.17
C ASP A 92 -33.12 -5.63 -8.43
N ARG A 93 -34.28 -5.95 -9.00
CA ARG A 93 -35.33 -4.96 -9.30
C ARG A 93 -36.41 -4.89 -8.21
N LEU A 94 -36.37 -5.80 -7.26
CA LEU A 94 -37.40 -5.92 -6.22
C LEU A 94 -36.84 -5.54 -4.85
N VAL A 95 -35.54 -5.72 -4.65
CA VAL A 95 -34.86 -5.51 -3.36
C VAL A 95 -33.78 -4.44 -3.53
N ALA A 96 -33.79 -3.44 -2.66
CA ALA A 96 -32.72 -2.45 -2.63
C ALA A 96 -31.39 -3.08 -2.22
N LEU A 97 -30.31 -2.62 -2.84
CA LEU A 97 -28.93 -3.09 -2.55
C LEU A 97 -28.54 -2.84 -1.09
N LEU A 98 -28.96 -1.71 -0.54
CA LEU A 98 -28.65 -1.30 0.82
C LEU A 98 -29.85 -1.44 1.73
N GLU A 99 -29.61 -1.83 2.97
CA GLU A 99 -30.61 -1.76 4.04
C GLU A 99 -30.86 -0.30 4.43
N PRO A 100 -32.00 0.04 5.08
CA PRO A 100 -32.33 1.43 5.38
C PRO A 100 -31.26 2.18 6.19
N ALA A 101 -30.55 1.50 7.10
CA ALA A 101 -29.46 2.09 7.88
C ALA A 101 -28.21 2.34 7.02
N GLU A 102 -27.88 1.41 6.11
CA GLU A 102 -26.76 1.54 5.16
C GLU A 102 -27.07 2.63 4.13
N LEU A 103 -28.32 2.71 3.67
CA LEU A 103 -28.78 3.75 2.73
C LEU A 103 -28.65 5.14 3.34
N SER A 104 -29.07 5.32 4.60
CA SER A 104 -28.93 6.62 5.28
C SER A 104 -27.47 7.02 5.47
N ALA A 105 -26.57 6.09 5.77
CA ALA A 105 -25.11 6.35 5.85
C ALA A 105 -24.56 6.75 4.48
N ALA A 106 -24.90 6.01 3.41
CA ALA A 106 -24.49 6.34 2.05
C ALA A 106 -25.00 7.71 1.59
N GLN A 107 -26.23 8.08 1.92
CA GLN A 107 -26.81 9.40 1.64
C GLN A 107 -26.11 10.52 2.42
N ALA A 108 -25.60 10.23 3.62
CA ALA A 108 -24.77 11.17 4.39
C ALA A 108 -23.34 11.35 3.81
N GLY A 109 -22.99 10.56 2.79
CA GLY A 109 -21.70 10.61 2.12
C GLY A 109 -20.69 9.59 2.65
N ASP A 110 -21.11 8.70 3.55
CA ASP A 110 -20.26 7.63 4.05
C ASP A 110 -20.08 6.54 3.00
N ALA A 111 -18.86 6.00 2.92
CA ALA A 111 -18.58 4.87 2.04
C ALA A 111 -19.15 3.58 2.64
N VAL A 112 -20.04 2.92 1.91
CA VAL A 112 -20.64 1.64 2.32
C VAL A 112 -20.03 0.51 1.52
N THR A 113 -19.57 -0.54 2.23
CA THR A 113 -19.08 -1.76 1.61
C THR A 113 -20.15 -2.83 1.69
N LEU A 114 -20.60 -3.31 0.53
CA LEU A 114 -21.59 -4.37 0.40
C LEU A 114 -20.90 -5.71 0.21
N ALA A 115 -21.34 -6.74 0.94
CA ALA A 115 -20.88 -8.11 0.69
C ALA A 115 -21.38 -8.60 -0.67
N GLY A 116 -20.49 -9.14 -1.53
CA GLY A 116 -20.84 -9.58 -2.88
C GLY A 116 -21.92 -10.66 -2.92
N ALA A 117 -22.09 -11.43 -1.85
CA ALA A 117 -23.12 -12.44 -1.71
C ALA A 117 -24.56 -11.87 -1.94
N ARG A 118 -24.79 -10.58 -1.69
CA ARG A 118 -26.07 -9.92 -1.98
C ARG A 118 -26.32 -9.72 -3.49
N LEU A 119 -25.25 -9.72 -4.28
CA LEU A 119 -25.27 -9.62 -5.76
C LEU A 119 -24.99 -10.94 -6.45
N GLY A 120 -24.88 -12.04 -5.68
CA GLY A 120 -24.54 -13.36 -6.22
C GLY A 120 -23.06 -13.49 -6.60
N ASP A 121 -22.20 -12.61 -6.09
CA ASP A 121 -20.75 -12.58 -6.32
C ASP A 121 -19.99 -12.90 -5.03
N SER A 122 -18.73 -13.31 -5.18
CA SER A 122 -17.82 -13.56 -4.05
C SER A 122 -17.12 -12.31 -3.54
N ASP A 123 -17.00 -11.29 -4.40
CA ASP A 123 -16.18 -10.12 -4.16
C ASP A 123 -17.00 -8.96 -3.58
N PRO A 124 -16.47 -8.19 -2.62
CA PRO A 124 -17.16 -7.06 -2.06
C PRO A 124 -17.31 -5.91 -3.06
N TYR A 125 -18.35 -5.09 -2.86
CA TYR A 125 -18.67 -3.92 -3.66
C TYR A 125 -18.57 -2.65 -2.83
N HIS A 126 -18.03 -1.60 -3.42
CA HIS A 126 -18.06 -0.25 -2.90
C HIS A 126 -19.30 0.45 -3.43
N VAL A 127 -20.16 0.94 -2.54
CA VAL A 127 -21.43 1.55 -2.89
C VAL A 127 -21.42 3.03 -2.56
N VAL A 128 -21.83 3.84 -3.53
CA VAL A 128 -21.98 5.29 -3.42
C VAL A 128 -23.42 5.65 -3.70
N ALA A 129 -23.99 6.57 -2.92
CA ALA A 129 -25.28 7.16 -3.15
C ALA A 129 -25.14 8.58 -3.73
N VAL A 130 -25.91 8.86 -4.78
CA VAL A 130 -25.98 10.18 -5.42
C VAL A 130 -27.43 10.64 -5.40
N PRO A 131 -27.73 11.83 -4.85
CA PRO A 131 -29.09 12.36 -4.87
C PRO A 131 -29.53 12.69 -6.31
N ALA A 132 -30.80 12.42 -6.61
CA ALA A 132 -31.44 12.66 -7.89
C ALA A 132 -32.88 13.05 -7.71
N GLY A 133 -33.54 13.48 -8.79
CA GLY A 133 -34.93 13.91 -8.75
C GLY A 133 -35.11 15.32 -8.23
N SER A 134 -36.36 15.69 -8.00
CA SER A 134 -36.73 17.01 -7.52
C SER A 134 -37.01 17.00 -6.01
N SER A 135 -37.08 18.17 -5.40
CA SER A 135 -37.51 18.31 -4.00
C SER A 135 -38.93 17.79 -3.72
N ALA A 136 -39.76 17.65 -4.75
CA ALA A 136 -41.12 17.09 -4.65
C ALA A 136 -41.15 15.57 -4.85
N ASP A 137 -40.13 15.00 -5.48
CA ASP A 137 -39.94 13.56 -5.73
C ASP A 137 -38.45 13.23 -5.60
N PRO A 138 -37.94 13.17 -4.35
CA PRO A 138 -36.51 12.89 -4.11
C PRO A 138 -36.23 11.43 -4.42
N GLN A 139 -35.19 11.21 -5.21
CA GLN A 139 -34.69 9.88 -5.59
C GLN A 139 -33.23 9.73 -5.22
N THR A 140 -32.77 8.51 -5.11
CA THR A 140 -31.35 8.19 -4.82
C THR A 140 -30.85 7.20 -5.83
N VAL A 141 -29.74 7.56 -6.48
CA VAL A 141 -28.99 6.66 -7.36
C VAL A 141 -27.92 5.95 -6.54
N LEU A 142 -28.01 4.64 -6.45
CA LEU A 142 -26.96 3.80 -5.88
C LEU A 142 -26.08 3.27 -7.00
N VAL A 143 -24.76 3.37 -6.83
CA VAL A 143 -23.76 2.77 -7.74
C VAL A 143 -22.85 1.88 -6.94
N ALA A 144 -22.87 0.58 -7.22
CA ALA A 144 -22.03 -0.44 -6.62
C ALA A 144 -20.91 -0.84 -7.59
N VAL A 145 -19.67 -0.68 -7.19
CA VAL A 145 -18.48 -1.01 -8.00
C VAL A 145 -17.70 -2.13 -7.31
N PRO A 146 -17.36 -3.24 -8.02
CA PRO A 146 -16.58 -4.31 -7.42
C PRO A 146 -15.16 -3.84 -7.10
N VAL A 147 -14.66 -4.19 -5.90
CA VAL A 147 -13.31 -3.79 -5.45
C VAL A 147 -12.23 -4.87 -5.64
N ALA A 148 -12.60 -6.02 -6.19
CA ALA A 148 -11.73 -7.18 -6.34
C ALA A 148 -10.44 -6.90 -7.14
N ASP A 149 -10.57 -6.25 -8.27
CA ASP A 149 -9.40 -5.98 -9.16
C ASP A 149 -8.40 -5.04 -8.49
N GLN A 150 -8.88 -4.11 -7.65
CA GLN A 150 -8.00 -3.24 -6.89
C GLN A 150 -7.32 -3.96 -5.75
N GLN A 151 -8.04 -4.82 -5.03
CA GLN A 151 -7.46 -5.63 -3.95
C GLN A 151 -6.34 -6.53 -4.49
N ARG A 152 -6.50 -7.12 -5.67
CA ARG A 152 -5.46 -7.90 -6.34
C ARG A 152 -4.25 -7.04 -6.71
N THR A 153 -4.48 -5.85 -7.26
CA THR A 153 -3.40 -4.91 -7.61
C THR A 153 -2.62 -4.49 -6.38
N VAL A 154 -3.29 -4.11 -5.30
CA VAL A 154 -2.65 -3.75 -4.03
C VAL A 154 -1.88 -4.92 -3.43
N ALA A 155 -2.43 -6.14 -3.49
CA ALA A 155 -1.74 -7.34 -3.02
C ALA A 155 -0.45 -7.61 -3.79
N LEU A 156 -0.46 -7.44 -5.12
CA LEU A 156 0.75 -7.56 -5.96
C LEU A 156 1.79 -6.49 -5.60
N VAL A 157 1.40 -5.24 -5.44
CA VAL A 157 2.31 -4.15 -5.04
C VAL A 157 2.86 -4.40 -3.64
N ARG A 158 2.03 -4.83 -2.69
CA ARG A 158 2.48 -5.20 -1.34
C ARG A 158 3.51 -6.32 -1.37
N GLY A 159 3.27 -7.36 -2.17
CA GLY A 159 4.22 -8.46 -2.38
C GLY A 159 5.54 -7.97 -2.99
N ALA A 160 5.48 -7.14 -4.03
CA ALA A 160 6.66 -6.58 -4.69
C ALA A 160 7.49 -5.69 -3.74
N VAL A 161 6.84 -4.84 -2.94
CA VAL A 161 7.49 -3.98 -1.93
C VAL A 161 8.14 -4.84 -0.84
N ALA A 162 7.47 -5.89 -0.35
CA ALA A 162 8.03 -6.78 0.67
C ALA A 162 9.27 -7.53 0.14
N ILE A 163 9.19 -8.15 -1.03
CA ILE A 163 10.31 -8.87 -1.64
C ILE A 163 11.44 -7.89 -1.98
N GLY A 164 11.15 -6.76 -2.61
CA GLY A 164 12.12 -5.72 -2.95
C GLY A 164 12.84 -5.17 -1.71
N GLY A 165 12.12 -4.95 -0.63
CA GLY A 165 12.66 -4.51 0.66
C GLY A 165 13.65 -5.52 1.26
N VAL A 166 13.30 -6.82 1.22
CA VAL A 166 14.20 -7.90 1.70
C VAL A 166 15.46 -7.97 0.83
N VAL A 167 15.31 -7.95 -0.48
CA VAL A 167 16.45 -8.01 -1.43
C VAL A 167 17.36 -6.80 -1.26
N ALA A 168 16.79 -5.59 -1.18
CA ALA A 168 17.56 -4.36 -0.98
C ALA A 168 18.32 -4.38 0.36
N THR A 169 17.67 -4.82 1.45
CA THR A 169 18.31 -4.95 2.76
C THR A 169 19.47 -5.95 2.72
N ALA A 170 19.29 -7.10 2.08
CA ALA A 170 20.33 -8.11 1.93
C ALA A 170 21.50 -7.58 1.10
N ALA A 171 21.24 -6.92 -0.02
CA ALA A 171 22.27 -6.31 -0.87
C ALA A 171 23.09 -5.26 -0.11
N LEU A 172 22.42 -4.37 0.64
CA LEU A 172 23.08 -3.35 1.46
C LEU A 172 23.87 -3.96 2.61
N ALA A 173 23.39 -5.04 3.24
CA ALA A 173 24.13 -5.76 4.27
C ALA A 173 25.43 -6.37 3.71
N VAL A 174 25.36 -7.00 2.53
CA VAL A 174 26.53 -7.56 1.83
C VAL A 174 27.52 -6.45 1.46
N LEU A 175 27.05 -5.35 0.88
CA LEU A 175 27.88 -4.21 0.52
C LEU A 175 28.57 -3.61 1.76
N SER A 176 27.82 -3.38 2.82
CA SER A 176 28.35 -2.89 4.11
C SER A 176 29.39 -3.84 4.68
N TRP A 177 29.16 -5.14 4.59
CA TRP A 177 30.14 -6.15 5.01
C TRP A 177 31.48 -6.03 4.25
N PHE A 178 31.45 -5.82 2.94
CA PHE A 178 32.65 -5.63 2.12
C PHE A 178 33.37 -4.32 2.45
N ILE A 179 32.63 -3.19 2.54
CA ILE A 179 33.20 -1.88 2.84
C ILE A 179 33.87 -1.87 4.23
N VAL A 180 33.14 -2.31 5.26
CA VAL A 180 33.72 -2.40 6.63
C VAL A 180 34.92 -3.34 6.67
N GLY A 181 34.85 -4.44 5.89
CA GLY A 181 35.99 -5.39 5.81
C GLY A 181 37.22 -4.82 5.15
N SER A 182 37.08 -3.99 4.11
CA SER A 182 38.20 -3.36 3.43
C SER A 182 38.79 -2.22 4.28
N ALA A 183 37.97 -1.41 4.91
CA ALA A 183 38.42 -0.31 5.77
C ALA A 183 39.16 -0.76 7.03
N LEU A 184 38.87 -1.96 7.55
CA LEU A 184 39.54 -2.48 8.74
C LEU A 184 40.82 -3.32 8.45
N ARG A 185 41.12 -3.64 7.20
CA ARG A 185 42.33 -4.38 6.82
C ARG A 185 43.64 -3.71 7.24
N PRO A 186 43.85 -2.39 7.06
CA PRO A 186 45.06 -1.71 7.48
C PRO A 186 45.27 -1.79 8.99
N VAL A 187 44.20 -1.64 9.78
CA VAL A 187 44.29 -1.71 11.26
C VAL A 187 44.70 -3.09 11.76
N GLU A 188 44.25 -4.15 11.10
CA GLU A 188 44.63 -5.54 11.42
C GLU A 188 46.07 -5.85 11.06
N ALA A 189 46.61 -5.22 10.00
CA ALA A 189 48.01 -5.32 9.61
C ALA A 189 48.92 -4.62 10.62
N LEU A 190 48.54 -3.43 11.10
CA LEU A 190 49.26 -2.70 12.15
C LEU A 190 49.29 -3.47 13.48
N ARG A 191 48.16 -4.07 13.88
CA ARG A 191 48.06 -4.87 15.10
C ARG A 191 48.94 -6.12 15.05
N ARG A 192 49.03 -6.78 13.91
CA ARG A 192 49.91 -7.94 13.71
C ARG A 192 51.38 -7.53 13.77
N GLY A 193 51.75 -6.42 13.11
CA GLY A 193 53.11 -5.89 13.17
C GLY A 193 53.51 -5.47 14.59
N ALA A 194 52.62 -4.85 15.37
CA ALA A 194 52.90 -4.51 16.77
C ALA A 194 53.05 -5.74 17.68
N ALA A 195 52.29 -6.82 17.42
CA ALA A 195 52.43 -8.08 18.18
C ALA A 195 53.73 -8.81 17.87
N GLU A 196 54.22 -8.73 16.63
CA GLU A 196 55.52 -9.30 16.23
C GLU A 196 56.71 -8.52 16.84
N ILE A 197 56.59 -7.20 17.00
CA ILE A 197 57.61 -6.35 17.63
C ILE A 197 57.67 -6.61 19.14
N SER A 198 56.58 -6.93 19.79
CA SER A 198 56.56 -7.26 21.22
C SER A 198 57.15 -8.63 21.56
N GLY A 199 57.34 -9.50 20.56
CA GLY A 199 57.91 -10.83 20.70
C GLY A 199 59.38 -10.93 20.32
N SER A 200 59.93 -9.94 19.63
CA SER A 200 61.34 -9.91 19.23
C SER A 200 62.01 -8.62 19.67
N GLN A 201 62.99 -8.70 20.53
CA GLN A 201 63.76 -7.59 21.09
C GLN A 201 64.65 -6.87 20.06
N GLU A 202 64.30 -6.85 18.77
CA GLU A 202 65.05 -6.14 17.73
C GLU A 202 64.16 -5.15 16.98
N SER A 203 64.62 -3.90 16.88
CA SER A 203 64.04 -2.70 16.28
C SER A 203 63.57 -2.92 14.83
N ARG A 204 62.38 -3.48 14.63
CA ARG A 204 61.73 -3.49 13.33
C ARG A 204 60.70 -2.34 13.25
N ARG A 205 60.92 -1.42 12.29
CA ARG A 205 59.95 -0.34 12.01
C ARG A 205 58.63 -0.95 11.60
N LEU A 206 57.52 -0.34 12.09
CA LEU A 206 56.17 -0.65 11.68
C LEU A 206 56.01 -0.46 10.16
N PRO A 207 55.32 -1.35 9.45
CA PRO A 207 55.07 -1.15 8.03
C PRO A 207 54.18 0.11 7.84
N ASP A 208 54.59 0.92 6.87
CA ASP A 208 53.83 2.09 6.43
C ASP A 208 52.46 1.62 5.91
N PRO A 209 51.30 2.16 6.39
CA PRO A 209 49.97 1.75 5.99
C PRO A 209 49.63 2.09 4.53
N GLY A 210 50.48 2.88 3.82
CA GLY A 210 50.35 3.16 2.39
C GLY A 210 49.00 3.80 1.95
N THR A 211 48.34 4.48 2.87
CA THR A 211 47.07 5.19 2.61
C THR A 211 47.30 6.68 2.85
N ASP A 212 46.81 7.52 1.90
CA ASP A 212 46.83 8.99 1.97
C ASP A 212 45.70 9.60 2.80
N ASP A 213 45.10 8.80 3.68
CA ASP A 213 43.99 9.22 4.55
C ASP A 213 44.46 9.56 5.97
N GLU A 214 43.50 9.88 6.86
CA GLU A 214 43.73 10.26 8.26
C GLU A 214 44.49 9.20 9.07
N ILE A 215 44.48 7.93 8.61
CA ILE A 215 45.15 6.81 9.27
C ILE A 215 46.67 6.77 8.90
N GLY A 216 47.03 7.24 7.70
CA GLY A 216 48.44 7.34 7.26
C GLY A 216 49.24 8.47 7.93
N ARG A 217 48.56 9.38 8.67
CA ARG A 217 49.17 10.52 9.37
C ARG A 217 49.43 10.29 10.87
N LEU A 218 49.05 9.12 11.41
CA LEU A 218 49.31 8.73 12.78
C LEU A 218 50.64 7.91 12.86
#